data_66298cdcaed40a91f37f1a2eb4a48cc2
#
_entry.id   66298cdcaed40a91f37f1a2eb4a48cc2
#
_cell.length_a   1.000
_cell.length_b   1.000
_cell.length_c   1.000
_cell.angle_alpha   90.00
_cell.angle_beta   90.00
_cell.angle_gamma   90.00
#
_symmetry.space_group_name_H-M   'P 1'
#
loop_
_entity.id
_entity.type
_entity.pdbx_description
1 polymer ?
#
loop_
_entity_poly.entity_id
_entity_poly.type
_entity_poly.pdbx_seq_one_letter_code
_entity_poly.pdbx_strand_id
1 'polypeptide(L)'
;MVRMTKQCTAFDELPRADLLRVALETMHVGHLLDRALMPQLFFATESFDAVDQVAIDEWMGASPVYTGRMRRLMKIEGDTVPAIVKALQLDCGFPHQYMDVGWTMIDDASCEFYLRHCGALLDVEPYGAERVHGMCVTIEDPTFDATAYATNPRARIRPLHRPPRVPADRLPHCHWTIRIDPANDPVGPAKNTQAVASLPLARIVNERATERDDGWTGYARDVVPEFKLGMLSSATLAAVAREFQMQEHLLSASAEMALVERVGLEKARAVLLQQWGALGWRASERLAATLGLANGGADAVARVLRLHAILPPGFSRDVRVQGESVTLRLEPQNAELLDAEHPGWLGLAARGEGLGIETAAQGVDPRARLEAIAVRAGGIEAEISVRASAEAAKIPKSATFMKDSTATKFVFDTSAARLGS
;
A
#
# COMPACT_ATOMS: atom_id res chain seq x y z
N MET A 1 -24.82 3.18 26.14
CA MET A 1 -24.72 2.55 24.82
C MET A 1 -24.89 3.68 23.81
N VAL A 2 -23.81 4.37 23.46
CA VAL A 2 -23.80 5.48 22.50
C VAL A 2 -23.90 4.84 21.11
N ARG A 3 -24.98 5.10 20.38
CA ARG A 3 -25.08 4.78 18.97
C ARG A 3 -23.98 5.54 18.24
N MET A 4 -22.91 4.85 17.85
CA MET A 4 -21.95 5.39 16.91
C MET A 4 -22.70 5.65 15.61
N THR A 5 -22.80 6.89 15.22
CA THR A 5 -23.26 7.28 13.89
C THR A 5 -22.29 6.69 12.88
N LYS A 6 -22.81 5.94 11.91
CA LYS A 6 -22.09 5.34 10.79
C LYS A 6 -21.23 6.43 10.15
N GLN A 7 -19.93 6.41 10.39
CA GLN A 7 -19.00 7.40 9.85
C GLN A 7 -18.81 7.08 8.37
N CYS A 8 -19.47 7.84 7.50
CA CYS A 8 -19.23 7.83 6.07
C CYS A 8 -17.80 8.34 5.85
N THR A 9 -16.95 7.57 5.17
CA THR A 9 -15.58 7.99 4.84
C THR A 9 -15.56 8.68 3.49
N ALA A 10 -14.49 9.43 3.20
CA ALA A 10 -14.34 10.11 1.91
C ALA A 10 -14.42 9.15 0.70
N PHE A 11 -14.07 7.88 0.86
CA PHE A 11 -14.25 6.86 -0.19
C PHE A 11 -15.72 6.56 -0.47
N ASP A 12 -16.58 6.54 0.56
CA ASP A 12 -18.02 6.25 0.42
C ASP A 12 -18.79 7.38 -0.29
N GLU A 13 -18.22 8.58 -0.32
CA GLU A 13 -18.80 9.77 -0.96
C GLU A 13 -18.44 9.90 -2.44
N LEU A 14 -17.45 9.12 -2.92
CA LEU A 14 -17.01 9.20 -4.32
C LEU A 14 -18.04 8.60 -5.29
N PRO A 15 -18.23 9.20 -6.47
CA PRO A 15 -18.85 8.51 -7.59
C PRO A 15 -18.09 7.21 -7.89
N ARG A 16 -18.83 6.16 -8.30
CA ARG A 16 -18.24 4.82 -8.51
C ARG A 16 -17.00 4.85 -9.42
N ALA A 17 -17.02 5.60 -10.50
CA ALA A 17 -15.90 5.69 -11.44
C ALA A 17 -14.64 6.30 -10.79
N ASP A 18 -14.81 7.33 -9.95
CA ASP A 18 -13.73 7.96 -9.20
C ASP A 18 -13.23 7.01 -8.11
N LEU A 19 -14.14 6.36 -7.40
CA LEU A 19 -13.81 5.38 -6.36
C LEU A 19 -12.95 4.24 -6.92
N LEU A 20 -13.30 3.70 -8.10
CA LEU A 20 -12.50 2.65 -8.74
C LEU A 20 -11.09 3.14 -9.06
N ARG A 21 -10.97 4.33 -9.66
CA ARG A 21 -9.66 4.92 -9.98
C ARG A 21 -8.82 5.17 -8.73
N VAL A 22 -9.44 5.72 -7.69
CA VAL A 22 -8.76 5.98 -6.40
C VAL A 22 -8.38 4.66 -5.72
N ALA A 23 -9.22 3.63 -5.73
CA ALA A 23 -8.90 2.32 -5.17
C ALA A 23 -7.71 1.65 -5.87
N LEU A 24 -7.60 1.79 -7.20
CA LEU A 24 -6.44 1.32 -7.97
C LEU A 24 -5.17 2.09 -7.59
N GLU A 25 -5.24 3.42 -7.43
CA GLU A 25 -4.10 4.21 -6.95
C GLU A 25 -3.69 3.80 -5.53
N THR A 26 -4.67 3.61 -4.64
CA THR A 26 -4.40 3.17 -3.27
C THR A 26 -3.73 1.79 -3.26
N MET A 27 -4.21 0.82 -4.04
CA MET A 27 -3.56 -0.48 -4.16
C MET A 27 -2.09 -0.38 -4.62
N HIS A 28 -1.78 0.59 -5.48
CA HIS A 28 -0.42 0.79 -6.01
C HIS A 28 0.54 1.41 -4.97
N VAL A 29 0.02 2.07 -3.95
CA VAL A 29 0.86 2.73 -2.92
C VAL A 29 1.80 1.75 -2.23
N GLY A 30 1.45 0.47 -2.08
CA GLY A 30 2.34 -0.55 -1.53
C GLY A 30 3.70 -0.59 -2.25
N HIS A 31 3.72 -0.58 -3.59
CA HIS A 31 4.96 -0.47 -4.36
C HIS A 31 5.62 0.91 -4.29
N LEU A 32 4.83 1.98 -4.22
CA LEU A 32 5.40 3.32 -4.01
C LEU A 32 6.08 3.43 -2.64
N LEU A 33 5.57 2.75 -1.62
CA LEU A 33 6.16 2.68 -0.29
C LEU A 33 7.56 2.06 -0.34
N ASP A 34 7.70 0.89 -0.98
CA ASP A 34 9.00 0.24 -1.17
C ASP A 34 9.97 1.11 -1.98
N ARG A 35 9.49 1.71 -3.04
CA ARG A 35 10.32 2.59 -3.88
C ARG A 35 10.79 3.84 -3.16
N ALA A 36 10.00 4.33 -2.21
CA ALA A 36 10.41 5.41 -1.34
C ALA A 36 11.44 4.94 -0.29
N LEU A 37 11.31 3.69 0.18
CA LEU A 37 12.12 3.11 1.25
C LEU A 37 13.50 2.67 0.77
N MET A 38 13.57 1.86 -0.29
CA MET A 38 14.78 1.14 -0.71
C MET A 38 16.01 2.04 -0.92
N PRO A 39 15.91 3.22 -1.59
CA PRO A 39 17.05 4.13 -1.69
C PRO A 39 17.51 4.68 -0.33
N GLN A 40 16.57 4.97 0.58
CA GLN A 40 16.89 5.49 1.91
C GLN A 40 17.58 4.41 2.76
N LEU A 41 17.17 3.15 2.61
CA LEU A 41 17.83 2.01 3.23
C LEU A 41 19.26 1.88 2.76
N PHE A 42 19.50 1.94 1.45
CA PHE A 42 20.84 1.87 0.90
C PHE A 42 21.72 3.00 1.43
N PHE A 43 21.25 4.25 1.44
CA PHE A 43 21.99 5.37 2.01
C PHE A 43 22.24 5.23 3.52
N ALA A 44 21.37 4.54 4.24
CA ALA A 44 21.51 4.32 5.67
C ALA A 44 22.47 3.17 6.02
N THR A 45 22.56 2.14 5.17
CA THR A 45 23.29 0.91 5.46
C THR A 45 24.52 0.71 4.59
N GLU A 46 24.59 1.37 3.42
CA GLU A 46 25.60 1.19 2.37
C GLU A 46 25.75 -0.29 1.92
N SER A 47 24.65 -1.07 2.05
CA SER A 47 24.65 -2.50 1.79
C SER A 47 23.35 -2.92 1.10
N PHE A 48 23.47 -3.57 -0.06
CA PHE A 48 22.33 -4.16 -0.75
C PHE A 48 21.78 -5.40 -0.02
N ASP A 49 22.64 -6.19 0.62
CA ASP A 49 22.18 -7.33 1.44
C ASP A 49 21.31 -6.85 2.60
N ALA A 50 21.67 -5.73 3.23
CA ALA A 50 20.83 -5.14 4.28
C ALA A 50 19.50 -4.63 3.73
N VAL A 51 19.49 -4.05 2.52
CA VAL A 51 18.25 -3.62 1.83
C VAL A 51 17.35 -4.82 1.56
N ASP A 52 17.90 -5.89 0.96
CA ASP A 52 17.13 -7.09 0.62
C ASP A 52 16.57 -7.75 1.89
N GLN A 53 17.36 -7.82 2.96
CA GLN A 53 16.92 -8.44 4.22
C GLN A 53 15.84 -7.61 4.94
N VAL A 54 15.92 -6.26 4.90
CA VAL A 54 14.84 -5.42 5.46
C VAL A 54 13.55 -5.62 4.66
N ALA A 55 13.63 -5.67 3.32
CA ALA A 55 12.47 -5.94 2.49
C ALA A 55 11.84 -7.32 2.79
N ILE A 56 12.66 -8.36 2.99
CA ILE A 56 12.18 -9.68 3.40
C ILE A 56 11.43 -9.59 4.73
N ASP A 57 12.05 -9.00 5.75
CA ASP A 57 11.47 -8.92 7.10
C ASP A 57 10.20 -8.03 7.14
N GLU A 58 10.16 -6.98 6.32
CA GLU A 58 9.00 -6.12 6.12
C GLU A 58 7.80 -6.91 5.60
N TRP A 59 7.95 -7.54 4.44
CA TRP A 59 6.87 -8.28 3.79
C TRP A 59 6.47 -9.53 4.56
N MET A 60 7.42 -10.32 5.04
CA MET A 60 7.14 -11.52 5.83
C MET A 60 6.44 -11.18 7.16
N GLY A 61 6.75 -10.03 7.75
CA GLY A 61 6.10 -9.57 8.98
C GLY A 61 4.65 -9.12 8.77
N ALA A 62 4.39 -8.35 7.72
CA ALA A 62 3.11 -7.70 7.49
C ALA A 62 2.13 -8.55 6.65
N SER A 63 2.61 -9.26 5.60
CA SER A 63 1.73 -9.91 4.63
C SER A 63 0.78 -10.94 5.23
N PRO A 64 1.14 -11.79 6.20
CA PRO A 64 0.17 -12.72 6.79
C PRO A 64 -0.95 -11.99 7.54
N VAL A 65 -0.63 -10.85 8.16
CA VAL A 65 -1.59 -10.07 8.96
C VAL A 65 -2.61 -9.39 8.04
N TYR A 66 -2.17 -8.65 7.04
CA TYR A 66 -3.09 -7.96 6.15
C TYR A 66 -3.84 -8.92 5.21
N THR A 67 -3.22 -10.02 4.78
CA THR A 67 -3.90 -11.06 4.01
C THR A 67 -5.06 -11.67 4.80
N GLY A 68 -4.84 -12.01 6.08
CA GLY A 68 -5.90 -12.49 6.97
C GLY A 68 -7.04 -11.48 7.14
N ARG A 69 -6.74 -10.18 7.19
CA ARG A 69 -7.73 -9.10 7.24
C ARG A 69 -8.55 -9.03 5.95
N MET A 70 -7.90 -9.00 4.80
CA MET A 70 -8.54 -8.94 3.48
C MET A 70 -9.42 -10.17 3.24
N ARG A 71 -8.97 -11.36 3.63
CA ARG A 71 -9.78 -12.59 3.53
C ARG A 71 -11.07 -12.49 4.34
N ARG A 72 -11.01 -11.98 5.58
CA ARG A 72 -12.22 -11.75 6.41
C ARG A 72 -13.16 -10.73 5.76
N LEU A 73 -12.63 -9.59 5.29
CA LEU A 73 -13.43 -8.56 4.63
C LEU A 73 -14.14 -9.11 3.40
N MET A 74 -13.46 -9.91 2.60
CA MET A 74 -13.94 -10.41 1.32
C MET A 74 -14.66 -11.76 1.42
N LYS A 75 -14.77 -12.33 2.62
CA LYS A 75 -15.38 -13.64 2.87
C LYS A 75 -14.70 -14.75 2.05
N ILE A 76 -13.37 -14.70 1.98
CA ILE A 76 -12.54 -15.75 1.36
C ILE A 76 -12.28 -16.81 2.41
N GLU A 77 -12.97 -17.93 2.27
CA GLU A 77 -12.91 -19.07 3.19
C GLU A 77 -12.02 -20.19 2.64
N GLY A 78 -11.72 -21.18 3.49
CA GLY A 78 -10.92 -22.36 3.16
C GLY A 78 -9.42 -22.13 3.20
N ASP A 79 -8.68 -23.20 2.97
CA ASP A 79 -7.23 -23.27 3.05
C ASP A 79 -6.60 -23.81 1.75
N THR A 80 -7.33 -23.71 0.64
CA THR A 80 -6.99 -24.21 -0.70
C THR A 80 -6.22 -23.18 -1.53
N VAL A 81 -5.63 -23.61 -2.65
CA VAL A 81 -4.95 -22.71 -3.61
C VAL A 81 -5.92 -21.66 -4.18
N PRO A 82 -7.19 -21.94 -4.52
CA PRO A 82 -8.16 -20.91 -4.85
C PRO A 82 -8.27 -19.78 -3.82
N ALA A 83 -8.23 -20.09 -2.53
CA ALA A 83 -8.26 -19.06 -1.49
C ALA A 83 -6.98 -18.21 -1.46
N ILE A 84 -5.81 -18.80 -1.74
CA ILE A 84 -4.54 -18.07 -1.90
C ILE A 84 -4.63 -17.13 -3.10
N VAL A 85 -5.07 -17.60 -4.26
CA VAL A 85 -5.18 -16.80 -5.48
C VAL A 85 -6.10 -15.60 -5.28
N LYS A 86 -7.28 -15.79 -4.68
CA LYS A 86 -8.20 -14.68 -4.38
C LYS A 86 -7.58 -13.63 -3.47
N ALA A 87 -6.79 -14.06 -2.49
CA ALA A 87 -6.08 -13.15 -1.59
C ALA A 87 -4.99 -12.36 -2.33
N LEU A 88 -4.20 -13.02 -3.19
CA LEU A 88 -3.17 -12.37 -4.02
C LEU A 88 -3.76 -11.36 -5.03
N GLN A 89 -4.95 -11.64 -5.58
CA GLN A 89 -5.67 -10.69 -6.44
C GLN A 89 -6.10 -9.39 -5.70
N LEU A 90 -6.02 -9.36 -4.39
CA LEU A 90 -6.37 -8.25 -3.50
C LEU A 90 -5.18 -7.81 -2.63
N ASP A 91 -3.97 -8.16 -3.03
CA ASP A 91 -2.74 -7.82 -2.34
C ASP A 91 -2.10 -6.58 -2.98
N CYS A 92 -1.64 -5.62 -2.17
CA CYS A 92 -0.92 -4.44 -2.66
C CYS A 92 0.42 -4.79 -3.33
N GLY A 93 0.93 -6.02 -3.15
CA GLY A 93 2.05 -6.57 -3.89
C GLY A 93 1.74 -6.92 -5.35
N PHE A 94 0.44 -7.01 -5.72
CA PHE A 94 -0.01 -7.28 -7.09
C PHE A 94 -0.95 -6.20 -7.64
N PRO A 95 -0.56 -4.92 -7.65
CA PRO A 95 -1.46 -3.84 -8.08
C PRO A 95 -1.80 -3.96 -9.56
N HIS A 96 -3.10 -3.98 -9.86
CA HIS A 96 -3.66 -4.33 -11.18
C HIS A 96 -3.24 -3.40 -12.32
N GLN A 97 -2.84 -2.17 -12.02
CA GLN A 97 -2.39 -1.20 -13.02
C GLN A 97 -0.87 -1.13 -13.17
N TYR A 98 -0.15 -1.93 -12.39
CA TYR A 98 1.31 -1.97 -12.34
C TYR A 98 1.84 -3.35 -12.74
N MET A 99 1.00 -4.39 -12.57
CA MET A 99 1.29 -5.76 -12.93
C MET A 99 0.14 -6.37 -13.74
N ASP A 100 0.45 -7.00 -14.86
CA ASP A 100 -0.50 -7.80 -15.63
C ASP A 100 -0.28 -9.28 -15.32
N VAL A 101 -1.10 -9.81 -14.41
CA VAL A 101 -1.00 -11.18 -13.91
C VAL A 101 -2.06 -12.06 -14.55
N GLY A 102 -1.64 -13.18 -15.14
CA GLY A 102 -2.51 -14.26 -15.58
C GLY A 102 -2.49 -15.41 -14.57
N TRP A 103 -3.64 -16.06 -14.40
CA TRP A 103 -3.85 -17.16 -13.47
C TRP A 103 -4.40 -18.37 -14.21
N THR A 104 -3.82 -19.55 -13.99
CA THR A 104 -4.31 -20.84 -14.53
C THR A 104 -4.55 -21.80 -13.38
N MET A 105 -5.82 -21.92 -12.98
CA MET A 105 -6.23 -22.89 -11.95
C MET A 105 -6.09 -24.30 -12.51
N ILE A 106 -5.45 -25.20 -11.76
CA ILE A 106 -5.30 -26.61 -12.10
C ILE A 106 -6.28 -27.44 -11.26
N ASP A 107 -6.19 -27.29 -9.93
CA ASP A 107 -7.08 -27.92 -8.96
C ASP A 107 -7.07 -27.15 -7.63
N ASP A 108 -7.65 -27.72 -6.56
CA ASP A 108 -7.70 -27.10 -5.23
C ASP A 108 -6.32 -27.02 -4.54
N ALA A 109 -5.34 -27.79 -5.00
CA ALA A 109 -4.00 -27.85 -4.44
C ALA A 109 -2.91 -27.21 -5.34
N SER A 110 -3.28 -26.79 -6.56
CA SER A 110 -2.28 -26.26 -7.52
C SER A 110 -2.84 -25.21 -8.47
N CYS A 111 -1.99 -24.22 -8.77
CA CYS A 111 -2.25 -23.16 -9.73
C CYS A 111 -0.92 -22.71 -10.35
N GLU A 112 -0.96 -22.19 -11.56
CA GLU A 112 0.12 -21.43 -12.14
C GLU A 112 -0.27 -19.97 -12.28
N PHE A 113 0.68 -19.05 -12.07
CA PHE A 113 0.49 -17.65 -12.42
C PHE A 113 1.72 -17.10 -13.14
N TYR A 114 1.48 -16.11 -13.98
CA TYR A 114 2.54 -15.52 -14.76
C TYR A 114 2.30 -14.03 -14.95
N LEU A 115 3.40 -13.27 -14.97
CA LEU A 115 3.35 -11.84 -15.17
C LEU A 115 3.68 -11.54 -16.65
N ARG A 116 2.65 -11.21 -17.43
CA ARG A 116 2.81 -10.70 -18.81
C ARG A 116 3.54 -9.37 -18.78
N HIS A 117 3.32 -8.60 -17.71
CA HIS A 117 3.96 -7.35 -17.42
C HIS A 117 4.19 -7.23 -15.92
N CYS A 118 5.39 -6.80 -15.50
CA CYS A 118 5.75 -6.56 -14.12
C CYS A 118 6.43 -5.19 -14.01
N GLY A 119 5.74 -4.23 -13.39
CA GLY A 119 6.29 -2.89 -13.17
C GLY A 119 7.50 -2.91 -12.24
N ALA A 120 7.49 -3.76 -11.20
CA ALA A 120 8.60 -3.90 -10.28
C ALA A 120 9.89 -4.36 -10.98
N LEU A 121 9.80 -5.33 -11.89
CA LEU A 121 10.94 -5.75 -12.69
C LEU A 121 11.49 -4.61 -13.54
N LEU A 122 10.61 -3.91 -14.26
CA LEU A 122 11.01 -2.80 -15.14
C LEU A 122 11.61 -1.63 -14.37
N ASP A 123 11.25 -1.49 -13.10
CA ASP A 123 11.84 -0.51 -12.22
C ASP A 123 13.25 -0.87 -11.77
N VAL A 124 13.54 -2.16 -11.56
CA VAL A 124 14.82 -2.61 -11.04
C VAL A 124 15.83 -2.98 -12.13
N GLU A 125 15.39 -3.36 -13.33
CA GLU A 125 16.27 -3.72 -14.46
C GLU A 125 17.35 -2.66 -14.78
N PRO A 126 17.04 -1.34 -14.75
CA PRO A 126 18.06 -0.31 -15.00
C PRO A 126 19.23 -0.30 -13.99
N TYR A 127 19.04 -0.89 -12.81
CA TYR A 127 20.09 -0.98 -11.78
C TYR A 127 20.97 -2.22 -11.90
N GLY A 128 20.74 -3.06 -12.93
CA GLY A 128 21.59 -4.20 -13.26
C GLY A 128 21.13 -5.55 -12.70
N ALA A 129 21.77 -6.61 -13.17
CA ALA A 129 21.39 -7.99 -12.91
C ALA A 129 21.43 -8.37 -11.41
N GLU A 130 22.35 -7.79 -10.65
CA GLU A 130 22.46 -8.02 -9.20
C GLU A 130 21.20 -7.54 -8.47
N ARG A 131 20.70 -6.34 -8.81
CA ARG A 131 19.46 -5.81 -8.20
C ARG A 131 18.22 -6.57 -8.64
N VAL A 132 18.19 -7.01 -9.90
CA VAL A 132 17.13 -7.92 -10.39
C VAL A 132 17.15 -9.23 -9.61
N HIS A 133 18.33 -9.80 -9.35
CA HIS A 133 18.47 -11.01 -8.53
C HIS A 133 18.00 -10.78 -7.09
N GLY A 134 18.43 -9.68 -6.46
CA GLY A 134 17.99 -9.31 -5.10
C GLY A 134 16.47 -9.32 -4.99
N MET A 135 15.78 -8.59 -5.88
CA MET A 135 14.32 -8.50 -5.87
C MET A 135 13.64 -9.83 -6.26
N CYS A 136 13.94 -10.36 -7.47
CA CYS A 136 13.18 -11.46 -8.06
C CYS A 136 13.61 -12.85 -7.58
N VAL A 137 14.67 -12.97 -6.77
CA VAL A 137 15.15 -14.23 -6.23
C VAL A 137 15.25 -14.18 -4.71
N THR A 138 16.04 -13.25 -4.17
CA THR A 138 16.33 -13.20 -2.75
C THR A 138 15.11 -12.80 -1.91
N ILE A 139 14.38 -11.78 -2.36
CA ILE A 139 13.21 -11.24 -1.65
C ILE A 139 11.96 -12.07 -1.94
N GLU A 140 11.66 -12.40 -3.20
CA GLU A 140 10.38 -12.99 -3.57
C GLU A 140 10.15 -14.39 -2.98
N ASP A 141 11.15 -15.27 -2.94
CA ASP A 141 10.96 -16.66 -2.46
C ASP A 141 10.40 -16.72 -1.03
N PRO A 142 11.01 -16.09 -0.01
CA PRO A 142 10.49 -16.14 1.34
C PRO A 142 9.20 -15.32 1.52
N THR A 143 9.05 -14.19 0.82
CA THR A 143 7.89 -13.32 0.97
C THR A 143 6.63 -13.91 0.35
N PHE A 144 6.74 -14.61 -0.78
CA PHE A 144 5.63 -15.35 -1.36
C PHE A 144 5.13 -16.48 -0.46
N ASP A 145 6.05 -17.26 0.11
CA ASP A 145 5.68 -18.31 1.06
C ASP A 145 5.01 -17.74 2.32
N ALA A 146 5.47 -16.58 2.82
CA ALA A 146 4.85 -15.91 3.96
C ALA A 146 3.44 -15.39 3.65
N THR A 147 3.22 -14.86 2.46
CA THR A 147 1.88 -14.44 2.03
C THR A 147 0.93 -15.64 1.90
N ALA A 148 1.40 -16.75 1.30
CA ALA A 148 0.62 -17.98 1.17
C ALA A 148 0.34 -18.64 2.53
N TYR A 149 1.27 -18.54 3.47
CA TYR A 149 1.14 -19.03 4.86
C TYR A 149 -0.13 -18.54 5.55
N ALA A 150 -0.55 -17.30 5.30
CA ALA A 150 -1.79 -16.75 5.87
C ALA A 150 -3.05 -17.57 5.51
N THR A 151 -2.96 -18.39 4.48
CA THR A 151 -4.04 -19.27 4.01
C THR A 151 -3.73 -20.73 4.32
N ASN A 152 -2.54 -21.21 3.95
CA ASN A 152 -2.11 -22.58 4.21
C ASN A 152 -0.60 -22.65 4.47
N PRO A 153 -0.16 -23.12 5.65
CA PRO A 153 1.26 -23.17 6.01
C PRO A 153 2.08 -24.18 5.18
N ARG A 154 1.43 -25.08 4.45
CA ARG A 154 2.08 -26.06 3.57
C ARG A 154 2.14 -25.62 2.11
N ALA A 155 1.60 -24.45 1.80
CA ALA A 155 1.71 -23.86 0.47
C ALA A 155 3.15 -23.43 0.17
N ARG A 156 3.55 -23.60 -1.09
CA ARG A 156 4.81 -23.09 -1.64
C ARG A 156 4.55 -22.40 -2.96
N ILE A 157 5.23 -21.29 -3.15
CA ILE A 157 5.22 -20.54 -4.42
C ILE A 157 6.63 -20.63 -5.00
N ARG A 158 6.76 -21.27 -6.18
CA ARG A 158 8.07 -21.54 -6.79
C ARG A 158 8.07 -21.16 -8.26
N PRO A 159 9.18 -20.56 -8.75
CA PRO A 159 9.28 -20.16 -10.14
C PRO A 159 9.45 -21.37 -11.08
N LEU A 160 8.75 -21.33 -12.20
CA LEU A 160 9.06 -22.11 -13.39
C LEU A 160 10.13 -21.41 -14.22
N HIS A 161 10.04 -20.09 -14.31
CA HIS A 161 11.13 -19.21 -14.70
C HIS A 161 10.93 -17.81 -14.09
N ARG A 162 12.04 -17.10 -13.90
CA ARG A 162 12.05 -15.75 -13.32
C ARG A 162 13.22 -14.92 -13.85
N PRO A 163 13.23 -13.60 -13.66
CA PRO A 163 14.38 -12.77 -13.97
C PRO A 163 15.66 -13.16 -13.19
N PRO A 164 16.87 -12.85 -13.71
CA PRO A 164 17.09 -12.06 -14.93
C PRO A 164 16.59 -12.75 -16.20
N ARG A 165 15.93 -11.99 -17.11
CA ARG A 165 15.34 -12.57 -18.33
C ARG A 165 16.42 -12.96 -19.35
N VAL A 166 16.33 -14.18 -19.85
CA VAL A 166 17.20 -14.68 -20.93
C VAL A 166 16.32 -15.33 -21.98
N PRO A 167 16.17 -14.75 -23.17
CA PRO A 167 16.68 -13.43 -23.61
C PRO A 167 16.01 -12.26 -22.84
N ALA A 168 16.57 -11.05 -22.93
CA ALA A 168 16.11 -9.87 -22.18
C ALA A 168 14.67 -9.45 -22.48
N ASP A 169 14.12 -9.85 -23.63
CA ASP A 169 12.74 -9.61 -24.05
C ASP A 169 11.80 -10.79 -23.75
N ARG A 170 12.25 -11.79 -23.00
CA ARG A 170 11.45 -12.98 -22.67
C ARG A 170 10.11 -12.61 -22.05
N LEU A 171 9.04 -13.22 -22.56
CA LEU A 171 7.68 -13.12 -22.04
C LEU A 171 7.12 -14.53 -21.75
N PRO A 172 6.27 -14.66 -20.72
CA PRO A 172 5.97 -13.66 -19.67
C PRO A 172 7.26 -13.28 -18.92
N HIS A 173 7.24 -12.16 -18.19
CA HIS A 173 8.39 -11.70 -17.41
C HIS A 173 8.86 -12.76 -16.41
N CYS A 174 7.92 -13.40 -15.72
CA CYS A 174 8.14 -14.55 -14.85
C CYS A 174 6.94 -15.49 -14.88
N HIS A 175 7.12 -16.73 -14.43
CA HIS A 175 6.08 -17.76 -14.37
C HIS A 175 6.31 -18.61 -13.13
N TRP A 176 5.25 -18.86 -12.36
CA TRP A 176 5.30 -19.44 -11.04
C TRP A 176 4.25 -20.53 -10.85
N THR A 177 4.49 -21.44 -9.92
CA THR A 177 3.50 -22.38 -9.41
C THR A 177 3.15 -22.04 -7.97
N ILE A 178 1.88 -22.20 -7.59
CA ILE A 178 1.41 -22.27 -6.21
C ILE A 178 1.01 -23.72 -5.96
N ARG A 179 1.57 -24.36 -4.93
CA ARG A 179 1.25 -25.74 -4.58
C ARG A 179 1.08 -25.91 -3.08
N ILE A 180 0.05 -26.65 -2.70
CA ILE A 180 -0.13 -27.16 -1.35
C ILE A 180 0.18 -28.66 -1.40
N ASP A 181 1.27 -29.07 -0.70
CA ASP A 181 1.65 -30.46 -0.60
C ASP A 181 1.65 -30.86 0.89
N PRO A 182 0.89 -31.90 1.28
CA PRO A 182 0.90 -32.40 2.64
C PRO A 182 2.28 -32.84 3.14
N ALA A 183 3.19 -33.18 2.24
CA ALA A 183 4.57 -33.57 2.57
C ALA A 183 5.48 -32.35 2.90
N ASN A 184 5.08 -31.14 2.53
CA ASN A 184 5.85 -29.96 2.90
C ASN A 184 5.81 -29.73 4.41
N ASP A 185 6.95 -29.37 4.99
CA ASP A 185 6.99 -28.82 6.34
C ASP A 185 6.19 -27.50 6.39
N PRO A 186 5.38 -27.28 7.43
CA PRO A 186 4.63 -26.05 7.54
C PRO A 186 5.57 -24.85 7.73
N VAL A 187 5.34 -23.77 6.96
CA VAL A 187 5.96 -22.46 7.22
C VAL A 187 5.39 -21.93 8.53
N GLY A 188 6.23 -21.40 9.39
CA GLY A 188 5.83 -20.68 10.60
C GLY A 188 5.69 -19.18 10.35
N PRO A 189 5.12 -18.43 11.32
CA PRO A 189 5.12 -16.98 11.27
C PRO A 189 6.55 -16.45 11.30
N ALA A 190 6.82 -15.40 10.52
CA ALA A 190 8.07 -14.68 10.61
C ALA A 190 8.19 -13.94 11.96
N LYS A 191 9.42 -13.55 12.31
CA LYS A 191 9.74 -12.90 13.59
C LYS A 191 8.81 -11.71 13.91
N ASN A 192 8.56 -10.85 12.93
CA ASN A 192 7.77 -9.65 13.14
C ASN A 192 6.26 -9.87 13.00
N THR A 193 5.79 -11.02 12.49
CA THR A 193 4.37 -11.27 12.22
C THR A 193 3.49 -11.10 13.48
N GLN A 194 3.93 -11.68 14.59
CA GLN A 194 3.17 -11.58 15.85
C GLN A 194 3.17 -10.15 16.40
N ALA A 195 4.30 -9.45 16.32
CA ALA A 195 4.41 -8.06 16.74
C ALA A 195 3.48 -7.16 15.92
N VAL A 196 3.49 -7.28 14.59
CA VAL A 196 2.59 -6.55 13.68
C VAL A 196 1.12 -6.89 13.97
N ALA A 197 0.78 -8.17 14.16
CA ALA A 197 -0.59 -8.58 14.48
C ALA A 197 -1.09 -8.03 15.83
N SER A 198 -0.18 -7.72 16.74
CA SER A 198 -0.49 -7.18 18.08
C SER A 198 -0.69 -5.67 18.09
N LEU A 199 -0.33 -4.97 17.02
CA LEU A 199 -0.49 -3.51 16.93
C LEU A 199 -1.96 -3.10 17.08
N PRO A 200 -2.26 -1.99 17.77
CA PRO A 200 -3.61 -1.43 17.84
C PRO A 200 -4.21 -1.22 16.45
N LEU A 201 -3.40 -0.77 15.49
CA LEU A 201 -3.79 -0.56 14.10
C LEU A 201 -4.28 -1.87 13.44
N ALA A 202 -3.61 -2.99 13.66
CA ALA A 202 -4.00 -4.29 13.08
C ALA A 202 -5.37 -4.80 13.57
N ARG A 203 -5.89 -4.25 14.68
CA ARG A 203 -7.18 -4.60 15.27
C ARG A 203 -8.34 -3.73 14.79
N ILE A 204 -8.07 -2.65 14.06
CA ILE A 204 -9.11 -1.77 13.50
C ILE A 204 -9.98 -2.56 12.53
N VAL A 205 -11.29 -2.46 12.69
CA VAL A 205 -12.27 -3.06 11.77
C VAL A 205 -12.76 -1.97 10.81
N ASN A 206 -12.54 -2.20 9.52
CA ASN A 206 -13.07 -1.33 8.48
C ASN A 206 -14.55 -1.70 8.24
N GLU A 207 -15.44 -0.86 8.73
CA GLU A 207 -16.87 -1.03 8.51
C GLU A 207 -17.22 -0.81 7.03
N ARG A 208 -18.20 -1.54 6.54
CA ARG A 208 -18.79 -1.31 5.22
C ARG A 208 -19.94 -0.33 5.33
N ALA A 209 -20.06 0.53 4.34
CA ALA A 209 -21.28 1.29 4.13
C ALA A 209 -22.45 0.34 3.78
N THR A 210 -23.66 0.89 3.69
CA THR A 210 -24.82 0.11 3.23
C THR A 210 -24.58 -0.36 1.81
N GLU A 211 -24.67 -1.68 1.59
CA GLU A 211 -24.49 -2.27 0.27
C GLU A 211 -25.54 -1.73 -0.72
N ARG A 212 -25.07 -1.55 -1.94
CA ARG A 212 -25.91 -1.27 -3.12
C ARG A 212 -25.82 -2.48 -4.03
N ASP A 213 -26.86 -2.75 -4.78
CA ASP A 213 -26.87 -3.84 -5.78
C ASP A 213 -26.16 -3.38 -7.06
N ASP A 214 -24.87 -3.06 -6.93
CA ASP A 214 -24.01 -2.53 -8.01
C ASP A 214 -22.71 -3.33 -8.20
N GLY A 215 -22.64 -4.56 -7.65
CA GLY A 215 -21.48 -5.43 -7.78
C GLY A 215 -21.34 -6.45 -6.65
N TRP A 216 -20.16 -7.07 -6.58
CA TRP A 216 -19.90 -8.13 -5.61
C TRP A 216 -19.70 -7.60 -4.19
N THR A 217 -20.34 -8.26 -3.23
CA THR A 217 -20.22 -7.91 -1.80
C THR A 217 -19.18 -8.77 -1.06
N GLY A 218 -18.43 -9.60 -1.79
CA GLY A 218 -17.38 -10.48 -1.30
C GLY A 218 -16.86 -11.38 -2.41
N TYR A 219 -15.92 -12.26 -2.09
CA TYR A 219 -15.30 -13.18 -3.05
C TYR A 219 -15.46 -14.66 -2.61
N ALA A 220 -16.68 -15.02 -2.18
CA ALA A 220 -17.00 -16.40 -1.80
C ALA A 220 -17.17 -17.36 -2.99
N ARG A 221 -17.37 -16.83 -4.22
CA ARG A 221 -17.50 -17.59 -5.47
C ARG A 221 -16.18 -18.21 -5.91
N ASP A 222 -16.19 -19.02 -6.98
CA ASP A 222 -15.00 -19.56 -7.60
C ASP A 222 -14.02 -18.48 -8.04
N VAL A 223 -12.74 -18.84 -8.18
CA VAL A 223 -11.70 -17.92 -8.69
C VAL A 223 -12.10 -17.43 -10.07
N VAL A 224 -12.04 -16.13 -10.26
CA VAL A 224 -12.14 -15.50 -11.57
C VAL A 224 -10.72 -15.05 -11.99
N PRO A 225 -10.09 -15.74 -12.96
CA PRO A 225 -8.72 -15.41 -13.37
C PRO A 225 -8.54 -13.96 -13.80
N GLU A 226 -9.55 -13.38 -14.45
CA GLU A 226 -9.56 -11.99 -14.92
C GLU A 226 -10.22 -11.02 -13.90
N PHE A 227 -10.15 -11.34 -12.60
CA PHE A 227 -10.72 -10.49 -11.56
C PHE A 227 -10.21 -9.05 -11.67
N LYS A 228 -11.13 -8.10 -11.53
CA LYS A 228 -10.84 -6.66 -11.46
C LYS A 228 -11.62 -6.02 -10.31
N LEU A 229 -11.03 -5.01 -9.68
CA LEU A 229 -11.68 -4.27 -8.58
C LEU A 229 -13.04 -3.69 -8.97
N GLY A 230 -13.24 -3.36 -10.26
CA GLY A 230 -14.52 -2.89 -10.78
C GLY A 230 -15.68 -3.90 -10.71
N MET A 231 -15.43 -5.17 -10.41
CA MET A 231 -16.48 -6.17 -10.16
C MET A 231 -17.12 -6.04 -8.77
N LEU A 232 -16.45 -5.32 -7.84
CA LEU A 232 -16.95 -5.13 -6.48
C LEU A 232 -18.05 -4.07 -6.43
N SER A 233 -18.98 -4.21 -5.49
CA SER A 233 -19.96 -3.16 -5.18
C SER A 233 -19.25 -1.90 -4.67
N SER A 234 -19.86 -0.74 -4.79
CA SER A 234 -19.28 0.51 -4.33
C SER A 234 -18.92 0.47 -2.84
N ALA A 235 -19.77 -0.11 -2.00
CA ALA A 235 -19.51 -0.24 -0.57
C ALA A 235 -18.35 -1.20 -0.27
N THR A 236 -18.27 -2.32 -1.00
CA THR A 236 -17.15 -3.27 -0.89
C THR A 236 -15.86 -2.66 -1.39
N LEU A 237 -15.89 -1.97 -2.53
CA LEU A 237 -14.71 -1.31 -3.11
C LEU A 237 -14.13 -0.24 -2.18
N ALA A 238 -14.98 0.57 -1.54
CA ALA A 238 -14.55 1.55 -0.55
C ALA A 238 -13.89 0.88 0.68
N ALA A 239 -14.46 -0.25 1.15
CA ALA A 239 -13.86 -1.00 2.26
C ALA A 239 -12.53 -1.66 1.87
N VAL A 240 -12.41 -2.19 0.65
CA VAL A 240 -11.17 -2.73 0.09
C VAL A 240 -10.10 -1.65 -0.05
N ALA A 241 -10.44 -0.44 -0.52
CA ALA A 241 -9.50 0.67 -0.59
C ALA A 241 -8.95 1.04 0.81
N ARG A 242 -9.78 1.02 1.86
CA ARG A 242 -9.32 1.18 3.24
C ARG A 242 -8.42 0.04 3.71
N GLU A 243 -8.67 -1.19 3.30
CA GLU A 243 -7.77 -2.32 3.62
C GLU A 243 -6.44 -2.19 2.88
N PHE A 244 -6.38 -1.64 1.66
CA PHE A 244 -5.09 -1.32 1.03
C PHE A 244 -4.31 -0.28 1.85
N GLN A 245 -4.93 0.81 2.31
CA GLN A 245 -4.26 1.73 3.23
C GLN A 245 -3.78 1.03 4.51
N MET A 246 -4.54 0.07 5.03
CA MET A 246 -4.11 -0.73 6.18
C MET A 246 -2.87 -1.58 5.86
N GLN A 247 -2.83 -2.22 4.69
CA GLN A 247 -1.67 -3.02 4.24
C GLN A 247 -0.40 -2.16 4.25
N GLU A 248 -0.48 -0.95 3.71
CA GLU A 248 0.64 0.00 3.62
C GLU A 248 1.19 0.41 4.98
N HIS A 249 0.29 0.72 5.93
CA HIS A 249 0.71 1.09 7.28
C HIS A 249 1.28 -0.10 8.06
N LEU A 250 0.78 -1.32 7.85
CA LEU A 250 1.34 -2.53 8.46
C LEU A 250 2.71 -2.88 7.86
N LEU A 251 2.91 -2.69 6.54
CA LEU A 251 4.22 -2.81 5.89
C LEU A 251 5.20 -1.81 6.50
N SER A 252 4.85 -0.53 6.56
CA SER A 252 5.72 0.50 7.15
C SER A 252 6.08 0.21 8.62
N ALA A 253 5.15 -0.32 9.41
CA ALA A 253 5.43 -0.71 10.79
C ALA A 253 6.41 -1.90 10.86
N SER A 254 6.22 -2.91 10.00
CA SER A 254 7.13 -4.06 9.89
C SER A 254 8.53 -3.63 9.42
N ALA A 255 8.60 -2.69 8.46
CA ALA A 255 9.86 -2.11 7.99
C ALA A 255 10.63 -1.40 9.12
N GLU A 256 9.95 -0.59 9.96
CA GLU A 256 10.61 0.03 11.11
C GLU A 256 11.17 -1.00 12.07
N MET A 257 10.39 -2.03 12.43
CA MET A 257 10.86 -3.11 13.30
C MET A 257 12.13 -3.78 12.74
N ALA A 258 12.15 -4.07 11.44
CA ALA A 258 13.31 -4.65 10.76
C ALA A 258 14.52 -3.72 10.73
N LEU A 259 14.29 -2.42 10.56
CA LEU A 259 15.33 -1.40 10.53
C LEU A 259 15.94 -1.16 11.90
N VAL A 260 15.13 -1.07 12.96
CA VAL A 260 15.60 -0.81 14.32
C VAL A 260 16.67 -1.82 14.74
N GLU A 261 16.50 -3.08 14.38
CA GLU A 261 17.47 -4.13 14.68
C GLU A 261 18.83 -3.95 13.98
N ARG A 262 18.85 -3.26 12.85
CA ARG A 262 20.06 -3.10 12.03
C ARG A 262 20.77 -1.77 12.23
N VAL A 263 20.00 -0.70 12.38
CA VAL A 263 20.56 0.67 12.40
C VAL A 263 20.20 1.46 13.65
N GLY A 264 19.41 0.88 14.56
CA GLY A 264 18.91 1.54 15.77
C GLY A 264 17.71 2.46 15.51
N LEU A 265 16.98 2.80 16.58
CA LEU A 265 15.68 3.45 16.53
C LEU A 265 15.71 4.83 15.83
N GLU A 266 16.65 5.69 16.21
CA GLU A 266 16.71 7.07 15.68
C GLU A 266 16.97 7.07 14.17
N LYS A 267 17.89 6.22 13.70
CA LYS A 267 18.22 6.13 12.28
C LYS A 267 17.09 5.48 11.49
N ALA A 268 16.43 4.46 12.05
CA ALA A 268 15.24 3.84 11.48
C ALA A 268 14.13 4.89 11.26
N ARG A 269 13.81 5.67 12.28
CA ARG A 269 12.80 6.75 12.20
C ARG A 269 13.15 7.81 11.17
N ALA A 270 14.41 8.20 11.07
CA ALA A 270 14.87 9.15 10.05
C ALA A 270 14.65 8.60 8.64
N VAL A 271 14.91 7.32 8.41
CA VAL A 271 14.64 6.63 7.13
C VAL A 271 13.14 6.63 6.83
N LEU A 272 12.31 6.25 7.80
CA LEU A 272 10.84 6.22 7.62
C LEU A 272 10.27 7.63 7.36
N LEU A 273 10.80 8.65 8.01
CA LEU A 273 10.37 10.03 7.76
C LEU A 273 10.61 10.44 6.31
N GLN A 274 11.76 10.08 5.73
CA GLN A 274 12.05 10.33 4.32
C GLN A 274 11.18 9.47 3.39
N GLN A 275 10.90 8.22 3.74
CA GLN A 275 9.97 7.35 3.01
C GLN A 275 8.59 8.02 2.90
N TRP A 276 8.02 8.44 4.03
CA TRP A 276 6.69 9.05 4.06
C TRP A 276 6.68 10.44 3.42
N GLY A 277 7.80 11.18 3.48
CA GLY A 277 7.96 12.43 2.75
C GLY A 277 7.93 12.22 1.23
N ALA A 278 8.61 11.20 0.72
CA ALA A 278 8.61 10.85 -0.70
C ALA A 278 7.25 10.34 -1.16
N LEU A 279 6.65 9.43 -0.37
CA LEU A 279 5.33 8.87 -0.64
C LEU A 279 4.25 9.94 -0.64
N GLY A 280 4.27 10.86 0.35
CA GLY A 280 3.33 11.96 0.44
C GLY A 280 3.26 12.74 -0.86
N TRP A 281 4.41 13.13 -1.40
CA TRP A 281 4.47 13.84 -2.67
C TRP A 281 3.93 13.01 -3.84
N ARG A 282 4.47 11.81 -4.06
CA ARG A 282 4.15 11.00 -5.25
C ARG A 282 2.74 10.47 -5.28
N ALA A 283 2.23 9.98 -4.14
CA ALA A 283 0.86 9.51 -4.07
C ALA A 283 -0.14 10.66 -4.30
N SER A 284 0.18 11.87 -3.80
CA SER A 284 -0.65 13.06 -4.05
C SER A 284 -0.64 13.52 -5.50
N GLU A 285 0.52 13.56 -6.19
CA GLU A 285 0.57 13.85 -7.63
C GLU A 285 -0.34 12.91 -8.43
N ARG A 286 -0.30 11.62 -8.11
CA ARG A 286 -1.11 10.59 -8.77
C ARG A 286 -2.60 10.74 -8.48
N LEU A 287 -2.96 10.94 -7.21
CA LEU A 287 -4.35 11.17 -6.82
C LEU A 287 -4.91 12.45 -7.42
N ALA A 288 -4.14 13.54 -7.43
CA ALA A 288 -4.55 14.79 -8.05
C ALA A 288 -4.79 14.62 -9.56
N ALA A 289 -3.90 13.93 -10.26
CA ALA A 289 -4.06 13.61 -11.68
C ALA A 289 -5.32 12.74 -11.92
N THR A 290 -5.49 11.69 -11.11
CA THR A 290 -6.63 10.75 -11.19
C THR A 290 -7.98 11.45 -10.98
N LEU A 291 -8.02 12.46 -10.10
CA LEU A 291 -9.21 13.23 -9.77
C LEU A 291 -9.39 14.50 -10.65
N GLY A 292 -8.49 14.76 -11.59
CA GLY A 292 -8.54 15.94 -12.46
C GLY A 292 -8.26 17.26 -11.72
N LEU A 293 -7.43 17.25 -10.68
CA LEU A 293 -7.14 18.40 -9.80
C LEU A 293 -5.83 19.14 -10.17
N ALA A 294 -5.47 19.15 -11.46
CA ALA A 294 -4.20 19.71 -11.95
C ALA A 294 -4.00 21.21 -11.65
N ASN A 295 -5.04 21.96 -11.33
CA ASN A 295 -4.95 23.39 -11.03
C ASN A 295 -4.46 23.70 -9.61
N GLY A 296 -4.36 22.69 -8.74
CA GLY A 296 -3.94 22.87 -7.35
C GLY A 296 -4.93 23.69 -6.50
N GLY A 297 -4.42 24.39 -5.49
CA GLY A 297 -5.17 25.21 -4.58
C GLY A 297 -5.68 24.47 -3.33
N ALA A 298 -6.20 25.23 -2.36
CA ALA A 298 -6.61 24.70 -1.06
C ALA A 298 -7.69 23.60 -1.15
N ASP A 299 -8.68 23.77 -2.03
CA ASP A 299 -9.73 22.77 -2.24
C ASP A 299 -9.20 21.46 -2.83
N ALA A 300 -8.24 21.52 -3.76
CA ALA A 300 -7.60 20.35 -4.34
C ALA A 300 -6.77 19.61 -3.27
N VAL A 301 -5.98 20.34 -2.48
CA VAL A 301 -5.22 19.80 -1.35
C VAL A 301 -6.15 19.10 -0.36
N ALA A 302 -7.22 19.77 0.06
CA ALA A 302 -8.20 19.18 0.98
C ALA A 302 -8.84 17.91 0.43
N ARG A 303 -9.20 17.89 -0.86
CA ARG A 303 -9.82 16.72 -1.50
C ARG A 303 -8.86 15.54 -1.56
N VAL A 304 -7.59 15.75 -1.89
CA VAL A 304 -6.58 14.68 -1.92
C VAL A 304 -6.29 14.18 -0.52
N LEU A 305 -6.08 15.07 0.47
CA LEU A 305 -5.79 14.67 1.84
C LEU A 305 -6.89 13.77 2.44
N ARG A 306 -8.17 13.99 2.12
CA ARG A 306 -9.25 13.11 2.58
C ARG A 306 -9.11 11.65 2.14
N LEU A 307 -8.42 11.40 1.01
CA LEU A 307 -8.28 10.10 0.38
C LEU A 307 -6.86 9.52 0.51
N HIS A 308 -5.89 10.35 0.92
CA HIS A 308 -4.48 9.99 0.89
C HIS A 308 -4.13 8.86 1.84
N ALA A 309 -3.28 7.95 1.40
CA ALA A 309 -2.80 6.80 2.15
C ALA A 309 -2.02 7.15 3.42
N ILE A 310 -1.41 8.35 3.49
CA ILE A 310 -0.74 8.82 4.72
C ILE A 310 -1.67 8.89 5.93
N LEU A 311 -2.98 8.94 5.70
CA LEU A 311 -3.97 8.97 6.75
C LEU A 311 -4.54 7.56 6.95
N PRO A 312 -4.11 6.83 7.99
CA PRO A 312 -4.46 5.43 8.17
C PRO A 312 -5.94 5.24 8.50
N PRO A 313 -6.50 4.05 8.23
CA PRO A 313 -7.77 3.63 8.81
C PRO A 313 -7.74 3.70 10.34
N GLY A 314 -8.91 3.86 10.97
CA GLY A 314 -9.01 3.99 12.43
C GLY A 314 -8.95 5.43 12.93
N PHE A 315 -8.89 6.41 12.01
CA PHE A 315 -9.02 7.83 12.32
C PHE A 315 -10.22 8.44 11.62
N SER A 316 -10.96 9.30 12.33
CA SER A 316 -11.84 10.25 11.66
C SER A 316 -11.00 11.36 11.04
N ARG A 317 -11.43 11.84 9.88
CA ARG A 317 -10.72 12.85 9.10
C ARG A 317 -11.65 14.04 8.88
N ASP A 318 -11.34 15.14 9.54
CA ASP A 318 -12.02 16.41 9.27
C ASP A 318 -11.03 17.33 8.54
N VAL A 319 -11.35 17.65 7.29
CA VAL A 319 -10.53 18.53 6.44
C VAL A 319 -11.36 19.70 6.01
N ARG A 320 -11.02 20.89 6.50
CA ARG A 320 -11.74 22.13 6.26
C ARG A 320 -10.90 23.09 5.45
N VAL A 321 -11.56 23.83 4.56
CA VAL A 321 -10.94 24.89 3.77
C VAL A 321 -11.53 26.24 4.21
N GLN A 322 -10.66 27.20 4.43
CA GLN A 322 -11.03 28.58 4.70
C GLN A 322 -10.08 29.51 3.92
N GLY A 323 -10.54 29.99 2.77
CA GLY A 323 -9.72 30.78 1.86
C GLY A 323 -8.52 29.96 1.36
N GLU A 324 -7.31 30.42 1.64
CA GLU A 324 -6.05 29.75 1.28
C GLU A 324 -5.54 28.77 2.37
N SER A 325 -6.31 28.53 3.42
CA SER A 325 -5.93 27.65 4.52
C SER A 325 -6.70 26.33 4.47
N VAL A 326 -5.99 25.24 4.78
CA VAL A 326 -6.55 23.90 4.96
C VAL A 326 -6.22 23.45 6.38
N THR A 327 -7.23 23.11 7.16
CA THR A 327 -7.07 22.49 8.48
C THR A 327 -7.39 21.02 8.35
N LEU A 328 -6.44 20.16 8.72
CA LEU A 328 -6.60 18.72 8.84
C LEU A 328 -6.67 18.36 10.31
N ARG A 329 -7.75 17.68 10.71
CA ARG A 329 -7.87 17.10 12.06
C ARG A 329 -8.08 15.60 11.94
N LEU A 330 -7.25 14.84 12.67
CA LEU A 330 -7.27 13.38 12.75
C LEU A 330 -7.60 13.00 14.20
N GLU A 331 -8.74 12.34 14.41
CA GLU A 331 -9.15 11.85 15.71
C GLU A 331 -9.13 10.30 15.69
N PRO A 332 -8.33 9.65 16.56
CA PRO A 332 -8.24 8.21 16.60
C PRO A 332 -9.50 7.59 17.18
N GLN A 333 -9.93 6.44 16.65
CA GLN A 333 -10.99 5.63 17.23
C GLN A 333 -10.59 5.03 18.58
N ASN A 334 -9.28 4.83 18.77
CA ASN A 334 -8.68 4.35 20.00
C ASN A 334 -7.42 5.19 20.30
N ALA A 335 -7.29 5.65 21.54
CA ALA A 335 -6.15 6.47 21.99
C ALA A 335 -4.78 5.77 21.81
N GLU A 336 -4.73 4.45 21.86
CA GLU A 336 -3.51 3.65 21.62
C GLU A 336 -2.92 3.84 20.20
N LEU A 337 -3.70 4.36 19.24
CA LEU A 337 -3.22 4.67 17.90
C LEU A 337 -2.31 5.91 17.85
N LEU A 338 -2.32 6.75 18.87
CA LEU A 338 -1.46 7.94 18.99
C LEU A 338 -0.27 7.72 19.92
N ASP A 339 0.14 6.49 20.12
CA ASP A 339 1.35 6.19 20.87
C ASP A 339 2.60 6.59 20.06
N ALA A 340 3.46 7.42 20.67
CA ALA A 340 4.73 7.83 20.08
C ALA A 340 5.71 6.67 19.85
N GLU A 341 5.52 5.55 20.53
CA GLU A 341 6.31 4.33 20.32
C GLU A 341 5.67 3.37 19.30
N HIS A 342 4.49 3.72 18.73
CA HIS A 342 3.92 2.94 17.64
C HIS A 342 4.88 2.94 16.43
N PRO A 343 5.24 1.77 15.87
CA PRO A 343 6.11 1.73 14.71
C PRO A 343 5.41 2.27 13.45
N GLY A 344 6.20 2.75 12.50
CA GLY A 344 5.73 3.30 11.23
C GLY A 344 5.22 4.73 11.36
N TRP A 345 4.40 5.14 10.40
CA TRP A 345 3.91 6.51 10.30
C TRP A 345 3.20 7.02 11.55
N LEU A 346 2.43 6.19 12.23
CA LEU A 346 1.65 6.62 13.40
C LEU A 346 2.53 7.14 14.52
N GLY A 347 3.64 6.48 14.81
CA GLY A 347 4.59 6.95 15.83
C GLY A 347 5.26 8.26 15.43
N LEU A 348 5.63 8.42 14.16
CA LEU A 348 6.17 9.69 13.63
C LEU A 348 5.14 10.82 13.80
N ALA A 349 3.90 10.58 13.39
CA ALA A 349 2.83 11.56 13.48
C ALA A 349 2.49 11.91 14.96
N ALA A 350 2.50 10.92 15.87
CA ALA A 350 2.28 11.11 17.29
C ALA A 350 3.41 11.91 17.97
N ARG A 351 4.60 11.98 17.35
CA ARG A 351 5.72 12.86 17.78
C ARG A 351 5.65 14.27 17.20
N GLY A 352 4.66 14.55 16.34
CA GLY A 352 4.52 15.83 15.66
C GLY A 352 5.34 15.94 14.38
N GLU A 353 5.81 14.83 13.82
CA GLU A 353 6.51 14.84 12.53
C GLU A 353 5.53 15.12 11.38
N GLY A 354 5.68 16.27 10.75
CA GLY A 354 4.76 16.77 9.75
C GLY A 354 5.18 16.59 8.29
N LEU A 355 6.41 16.10 8.01
CA LEU A 355 6.97 16.05 6.65
C LEU A 355 6.05 15.34 5.66
N GLY A 356 5.49 14.18 6.03
CA GLY A 356 4.59 13.44 5.15
C GLY A 356 3.30 14.21 4.83
N ILE A 357 2.74 14.94 5.79
CA ILE A 357 1.54 15.79 5.58
C ILE A 357 1.88 16.98 4.68
N GLU A 358 3.01 17.63 4.93
CA GLU A 358 3.47 18.76 4.12
C GLU A 358 3.70 18.35 2.67
N THR A 359 4.45 17.26 2.45
CA THR A 359 4.75 16.79 1.11
C THR A 359 3.51 16.23 0.40
N ALA A 360 2.54 15.66 1.14
CA ALA A 360 1.25 15.28 0.58
C ALA A 360 0.47 16.51 0.07
N ALA A 361 0.50 17.62 0.78
CA ALA A 361 -0.10 18.86 0.30
C ALA A 361 0.69 19.45 -0.89
N GLN A 362 2.02 19.42 -0.83
CA GLN A 362 2.91 19.92 -1.90
C GLN A 362 2.84 19.11 -3.19
N GLY A 363 2.57 17.80 -3.12
CA GLY A 363 2.35 16.96 -4.31
C GLY A 363 1.09 17.34 -5.09
N VAL A 364 0.14 18.05 -4.46
CA VAL A 364 -1.05 18.63 -5.12
C VAL A 364 -0.77 20.04 -5.60
N ASP A 365 -0.24 20.87 -4.71
CA ASP A 365 0.16 22.25 -5.00
C ASP A 365 1.53 22.55 -4.37
N PRO A 366 2.58 22.69 -5.16
CA PRO A 366 3.93 22.95 -4.63
C PRO A 366 4.06 24.21 -3.77
N ARG A 367 3.06 25.11 -3.78
CA ARG A 367 3.03 26.31 -2.93
C ARG A 367 2.47 26.02 -1.53
N ALA A 368 1.98 24.80 -1.28
CA ALA A 368 1.52 24.41 0.05
C ALA A 368 2.65 24.44 1.09
N ARG A 369 2.34 24.89 2.30
CA ARG A 369 3.25 24.91 3.45
C ARG A 369 2.51 24.42 4.69
N LEU A 370 3.16 23.55 5.45
CA LEU A 370 2.72 23.19 6.78
C LEU A 370 3.09 24.32 7.75
N GLU A 371 2.11 25.08 8.21
CA GLU A 371 2.32 26.20 9.12
C GLU A 371 2.42 25.73 10.58
N ALA A 372 1.63 24.71 10.94
CA ALA A 372 1.63 24.14 12.27
C ALA A 372 1.18 22.69 12.26
N ILE A 373 1.72 21.92 13.21
CA ILE A 373 1.22 20.60 13.59
C ILE A 373 1.15 20.52 15.12
N ALA A 374 0.04 20.07 15.65
CA ALA A 374 -0.16 19.91 17.09
C ALA A 374 -0.71 18.51 17.38
N VAL A 375 -0.05 17.81 18.29
CA VAL A 375 -0.52 16.53 18.83
C VAL A 375 -1.14 16.79 20.18
N ARG A 376 -2.39 16.41 20.38
CA ARG A 376 -3.17 16.61 21.59
C ARG A 376 -3.78 15.28 22.03
N ALA A 377 -4.30 15.21 23.25
CA ALA A 377 -4.92 13.99 23.78
C ALA A 377 -6.07 13.43 22.92
N GLY A 378 -6.69 14.24 22.05
CA GLY A 378 -7.80 13.85 21.19
C GLY A 378 -7.43 13.65 19.72
N GLY A 379 -6.16 13.85 19.30
CA GLY A 379 -5.81 13.71 17.90
C GLY A 379 -4.65 14.57 17.43
N ILE A 380 -4.47 14.60 16.12
CA ILE A 380 -3.49 15.43 15.43
C ILE A 380 -4.23 16.52 14.67
N GLU A 381 -3.76 17.74 14.79
CA GLU A 381 -4.25 18.89 14.02
C GLU A 381 -3.10 19.51 13.24
N ALA A 382 -3.27 19.66 11.94
CA ALA A 382 -2.29 20.30 11.04
C ALA A 382 -2.95 21.46 10.30
N GLU A 383 -2.23 22.58 10.24
CA GLU A 383 -2.61 23.78 9.48
C GLU A 383 -1.71 23.93 8.28
N ILE A 384 -2.30 24.01 7.09
CA ILE A 384 -1.60 24.09 5.82
C ILE A 384 -2.07 25.35 5.10
N SER A 385 -1.14 26.20 4.63
CA SER A 385 -1.46 27.31 3.76
C SER A 385 -1.13 26.98 2.30
N VAL A 386 -1.95 27.49 1.36
CA VAL A 386 -1.76 27.33 -0.09
C VAL A 386 -1.88 28.71 -0.75
N ARG A 387 -0.82 29.52 -0.57
CA ARG A 387 -0.84 30.92 -1.02
C ARG A 387 -0.32 31.04 -2.45
N ALA A 388 -1.05 31.73 -3.29
CA ALA A 388 -0.66 31.98 -4.68
C ALA A 388 0.69 32.70 -4.81
N SER A 389 1.07 33.52 -3.82
CA SER A 389 2.33 34.26 -3.75
C SER A 389 3.51 33.47 -3.18
N ALA A 390 3.27 32.25 -2.63
CA ALA A 390 4.34 31.44 -2.06
C ALA A 390 5.22 30.85 -3.17
N GLU A 391 6.53 30.75 -2.89
CA GLU A 391 7.46 30.05 -3.76
C GLU A 391 7.10 28.56 -3.85
N ALA A 392 7.15 27.99 -5.04
CA ALA A 392 6.89 26.57 -5.23
C ALA A 392 7.99 25.72 -4.58
N ALA A 393 7.61 24.72 -3.78
CA ALA A 393 8.54 23.75 -3.24
C ALA A 393 9.17 22.92 -4.37
N LYS A 394 10.43 22.57 -4.19
CA LYS A 394 11.11 21.60 -5.05
C LYS A 394 10.68 20.19 -4.65
N ILE A 395 10.62 19.30 -5.64
CA ILE A 395 10.39 17.89 -5.41
C ILE A 395 11.41 17.37 -4.39
N PRO A 396 11.00 16.73 -3.29
CA PRO A 396 11.94 16.16 -2.32
C PRO A 396 12.93 15.22 -3.01
N LYS A 397 14.20 15.27 -2.60
CA LYS A 397 15.25 14.42 -3.18
C LYS A 397 14.85 12.94 -3.11
N SER A 398 14.27 12.50 -1.99
CA SER A 398 13.73 11.14 -1.81
C SER A 398 12.66 10.78 -2.84
N ALA A 399 11.79 11.73 -3.22
CA ALA A 399 10.74 11.51 -4.23
C ALA A 399 11.29 11.52 -5.67
N THR A 400 12.47 12.10 -5.92
CA THR A 400 13.08 12.11 -7.26
C THR A 400 13.45 10.70 -7.72
N PHE A 401 13.92 9.85 -6.81
CA PHE A 401 14.23 8.45 -7.12
C PHE A 401 13.03 7.68 -7.62
N MET A 402 11.83 7.97 -7.09
CA MET A 402 10.58 7.34 -7.54
C MET A 402 10.16 7.78 -8.95
N LYS A 403 10.55 8.97 -9.40
CA LYS A 403 10.22 9.52 -10.72
C LYS A 403 11.09 8.95 -11.83
N ASP A 404 12.35 8.64 -11.53
CA ASP A 404 13.33 8.24 -12.52
C ASP A 404 13.19 6.77 -12.97
N SER A 405 12.25 6.03 -12.37
CA SER A 405 12.00 4.66 -12.75
C SER A 405 11.13 4.53 -14.01
N THR A 406 11.35 3.46 -14.76
CA THR A 406 10.58 3.15 -15.96
C THR A 406 9.10 2.88 -15.66
N ALA A 407 8.77 2.30 -14.51
CA ALA A 407 7.38 2.00 -14.13
C ALA A 407 6.58 3.25 -13.78
N THR A 408 7.20 4.32 -13.30
CA THR A 408 6.50 5.60 -13.08
C THR A 408 6.16 6.32 -14.38
N LYS A 409 6.72 5.88 -15.51
CA LYS A 409 6.39 6.38 -16.85
C LYS A 409 5.23 5.62 -17.49
N PHE A 410 4.72 4.57 -16.85
CA PHE A 410 3.57 3.84 -17.35
C PHE A 410 2.35 4.74 -17.42
N VAL A 411 1.82 4.88 -18.63
CA VAL A 411 0.42 5.23 -18.80
C VAL A 411 -0.34 3.95 -18.45
N PHE A 412 -0.77 3.85 -17.22
CA PHE A 412 -1.60 2.73 -16.78
C PHE A 412 -2.83 2.67 -17.67
N ASP A 413 -3.08 1.49 -18.25
CA ASP A 413 -4.29 1.27 -19.01
C ASP A 413 -5.50 1.48 -18.08
N THR A 414 -6.09 2.66 -18.19
CA THR A 414 -7.34 3.00 -17.52
C THR A 414 -8.52 2.25 -18.13
N SER A 415 -8.28 1.18 -18.91
CA SER A 415 -9.31 0.35 -19.51
C SER A 415 -10.27 -0.30 -18.51
N ALA A 416 -9.99 -0.23 -17.20
CA ALA A 416 -11.01 -0.39 -16.18
C ALA A 416 -12.26 0.50 -16.41
N ALA A 417 -12.13 1.60 -17.15
CA ALA A 417 -13.26 2.41 -17.61
C ALA A 417 -14.07 1.76 -18.76
N ARG A 418 -13.56 0.72 -19.41
CA ARG A 418 -14.27 0.01 -20.50
C ARG A 418 -15.17 -1.13 -20.02
N LEU A 419 -15.18 -1.45 -18.73
CA LEU A 419 -16.06 -2.47 -18.16
C LEU A 419 -17.38 -1.90 -17.63
N GLY A 420 -17.74 -0.69 -18.01
CA GLY A 420 -19.00 0.00 -17.66
C GLY A 420 -19.85 0.39 -18.86
N SER A 421 -19.68 -0.24 -20.02
CA SER A 421 -20.59 -0.09 -21.17
C SER A 421 -21.23 -1.40 -21.55
#